data_64e79503ec477283b1489e29d6099e85
#
_entry.id   64e79503ec477283b1489e29d6099e85
#
_cell.length_a   1.000
_cell.length_b   1.000
_cell.length_c   1.000
_cell.angle_alpha   90.00
_cell.angle_beta   90.00
_cell.angle_gamma   90.00
#
_symmetry.space_group_name_H-M   'P 1'
#
loop_
_entity.id
_entity.type
_entity.pdbx_description
1 polymer ?
#
loop_
_entity_poly.entity_id
_entity_poly.type
_entity_poly.pdbx_seq_one_letter_code
_entity_poly.pdbx_strand_id
1 'polypeptide(L)'
;MAKEIVFNQQARERLKKGVDALCDAVKVTLGPKGRNVIIDKKFGAPHVTKDGVSVAKEIELKDAIENMGAQMVKEVASKTADLAGDGTTTATLLAQSIVTTGLKNVTAGANPMDLKRGIDKAVAEVVKHLKGMTQEVGDSNQKIEQVATISANNDLFIGKLIAEAMAKVKKEGVITIEEAKGTETSVKVVEGMQFDRGYISPYFVTDTEKMETVFENPYILLFDNKNYVMKY
;
A
#
# COMPACT_ATOMS: atom_id res chain seq x y z
N MET A 1 7.27 -16.06 26.33
CA MET A 1 7.18 -14.76 26.98
C MET A 1 5.82 -14.62 27.65
N ALA A 2 5.78 -14.07 28.89
CA ALA A 2 4.53 -13.76 29.56
C ALA A 2 3.78 -12.65 28.78
N LYS A 3 2.45 -12.75 28.75
CA LYS A 3 1.60 -11.73 28.12
C LYS A 3 1.26 -10.65 29.14
N GLU A 4 1.42 -9.39 28.78
CA GLU A 4 0.90 -8.26 29.56
C GLU A 4 -0.59 -8.10 29.28
N ILE A 5 -1.40 -7.93 30.33
CA ILE A 5 -2.84 -7.72 30.22
C ILE A 5 -3.16 -6.36 30.82
N VAL A 6 -3.75 -5.47 30.01
CA VAL A 6 -4.13 -4.11 30.42
C VAL A 6 -5.61 -3.88 30.12
N PHE A 7 -6.30 -3.18 31.01
CA PHE A 7 -7.74 -3.01 30.97
C PHE A 7 -8.17 -1.54 30.93
N ASN A 8 -9.40 -1.31 30.55
CA ASN A 8 -10.13 -0.05 30.67
C ASN A 8 -9.45 1.15 30.01
N GLN A 9 -9.41 2.28 30.69
CA GLN A 9 -8.93 3.55 30.14
C GLN A 9 -7.44 3.50 29.81
N GLN A 10 -6.63 2.87 30.66
CA GLN A 10 -5.19 2.75 30.44
C GLN A 10 -4.83 2.03 29.14
N ALA A 11 -5.55 0.94 28.83
CA ALA A 11 -5.38 0.22 27.56
C ALA A 11 -5.69 1.12 26.35
N ARG A 12 -6.81 1.84 26.42
CA ARG A 12 -7.25 2.77 25.36
C ARG A 12 -6.27 3.92 25.14
N GLU A 13 -5.77 4.50 26.21
CA GLU A 13 -4.80 5.60 26.14
C GLU A 13 -3.47 5.16 25.53
N ARG A 14 -2.94 3.99 25.92
CA ARG A 14 -1.69 3.45 25.34
C ARG A 14 -1.88 3.10 23.86
N LEU A 15 -2.97 2.44 23.48
CA LEU A 15 -3.29 2.17 22.07
C LEU A 15 -3.39 3.48 21.26
N LYS A 16 -4.10 4.49 21.82
CA LYS A 16 -4.24 5.78 21.14
C LYS A 16 -2.90 6.48 20.97
N LYS A 17 -2.00 6.44 21.95
CA LYS A 17 -0.65 7.00 21.80
C LYS A 17 0.09 6.35 20.61
N GLY A 18 -0.04 5.04 20.44
CA GLY A 18 0.55 4.35 19.31
C GLY A 18 -0.04 4.79 17.97
N VAL A 19 -1.36 4.93 17.89
CA VAL A 19 -2.05 5.48 16.73
C VAL A 19 -1.54 6.89 16.42
N ASP A 20 -1.49 7.76 17.43
CA ASP A 20 -1.05 9.15 17.27
C ASP A 20 0.42 9.21 16.83
N ALA A 21 1.32 8.43 17.43
CA ALA A 21 2.73 8.43 17.09
C ALA A 21 2.98 8.10 15.61
N LEU A 22 2.31 7.07 15.06
CA LEU A 22 2.43 6.71 13.66
C LEU A 22 1.80 7.80 12.76
N CYS A 23 0.59 8.24 13.07
CA CYS A 23 -0.10 9.23 12.26
C CYS A 23 0.63 10.58 12.25
N ASP A 24 1.20 10.98 13.36
CA ASP A 24 1.97 12.23 13.47
C ASP A 24 3.24 12.20 12.62
N ALA A 25 3.89 11.03 12.52
CA ALA A 25 5.03 10.85 11.62
C ALA A 25 4.62 10.89 10.13
N VAL A 26 3.48 10.27 9.79
CA VAL A 26 3.01 10.19 8.41
C VAL A 26 2.41 11.51 7.92
N LYS A 27 1.66 12.23 8.77
CA LYS A 27 0.95 13.46 8.36
C LYS A 27 1.83 14.59 7.87
N VAL A 28 3.12 14.61 8.25
CA VAL A 28 4.05 15.66 7.80
C VAL A 28 4.31 15.59 6.30
N THR A 29 4.00 14.47 5.66
CA THR A 29 4.15 14.27 4.21
C THR A 29 2.96 14.77 3.40
N LEU A 30 1.84 15.16 4.05
CA LEU A 30 0.57 15.45 3.37
C LEU A 30 0.54 16.84 2.72
N GLY A 31 0.02 16.87 1.49
CA GLY A 31 -0.37 18.07 0.79
C GLY A 31 0.79 18.91 0.24
N PRO A 32 0.49 20.12 -0.29
CA PRO A 32 1.47 20.94 -0.99
C PRO A 32 2.60 21.46 -0.09
N LYS A 33 2.39 21.49 1.23
CA LYS A 33 3.42 21.80 2.23
C LYS A 33 4.06 20.54 2.83
N GLY A 34 3.77 19.38 2.26
CA GLY A 34 4.33 18.09 2.70
C GLY A 34 5.87 18.10 2.67
N ARG A 35 6.47 17.51 3.69
CA ARG A 35 7.92 17.44 3.88
C ARG A 35 8.42 16.02 3.75
N ASN A 36 9.69 15.88 3.42
CA ASN A 36 10.36 14.60 3.45
C ASN A 36 10.54 14.14 4.90
N VAL A 37 10.42 12.83 5.09
CA VAL A 37 10.81 12.13 6.32
C VAL A 37 12.14 11.43 6.05
N ILE A 38 13.06 11.54 7.01
CA ILE A 38 14.34 10.86 6.97
C ILE A 38 14.22 9.65 7.90
N ILE A 39 14.43 8.47 7.34
CA ILE A 39 14.36 7.20 8.05
C ILE A 39 15.78 6.69 8.23
N ASP A 40 16.17 6.47 9.48
CA ASP A 40 17.46 5.88 9.81
C ASP A 40 17.51 4.40 9.39
N LYS A 41 18.58 3.98 8.78
CA LYS A 41 18.84 2.57 8.44
C LYS A 41 20.07 2.08 9.19
N LYS A 42 19.96 0.90 9.79
CA LYS A 42 21.07 0.26 10.51
C LYS A 42 22.31 0.06 9.63
N PHE A 43 22.13 -0.07 8.33
CA PHE A 43 23.20 -0.24 7.34
C PHE A 43 22.88 0.59 6.10
N GLY A 44 23.86 1.37 5.64
CA GLY A 44 23.75 2.24 4.46
C GLY A 44 23.32 3.67 4.77
N ALA A 45 22.97 4.42 3.72
CA ALA A 45 22.52 5.80 3.85
C ALA A 45 21.08 5.88 4.39
N PRO A 46 20.73 6.94 5.15
CA PRO A 46 19.34 7.18 5.54
C PRO A 46 18.41 7.25 4.35
N HIS A 47 17.23 6.69 4.47
CA HIS A 47 16.22 6.74 3.43
C HIS A 47 15.38 8.02 3.57
N VAL A 48 15.33 8.83 2.51
CA VAL A 48 14.53 10.06 2.45
C VAL A 48 13.31 9.82 1.59
N THR A 49 12.11 9.98 2.15
CA THR A 49 10.87 9.72 1.43
C THR A 49 9.76 10.70 1.80
N LYS A 50 8.83 10.91 0.88
CA LYS A 50 7.52 11.57 1.11
C LYS A 50 6.36 10.57 1.12
N ASP A 51 6.62 9.31 0.80
CA ASP A 51 5.58 8.30 0.74
C ASP A 51 5.11 7.88 2.13
N GLY A 52 3.81 8.08 2.38
CA GLY A 52 3.20 7.82 3.67
C GLY A 52 3.24 6.35 4.08
N VAL A 53 3.08 5.40 3.14
CA VAL A 53 3.14 3.97 3.47
C VAL A 53 4.55 3.52 3.79
N SER A 54 5.56 4.05 3.11
CA SER A 54 6.98 3.78 3.42
C SER A 54 7.33 4.27 4.83
N VAL A 55 6.88 5.48 5.19
CA VAL A 55 7.06 5.99 6.56
C VAL A 55 6.33 5.10 7.57
N ALA A 56 5.06 4.76 7.32
CA ALA A 56 4.27 3.94 8.23
C ALA A 56 4.88 2.56 8.48
N LYS A 57 5.46 1.93 7.45
CA LYS A 57 6.09 0.60 7.56
C LYS A 57 7.30 0.57 8.48
N GLU A 58 8.04 1.66 8.59
CA GLU A 58 9.26 1.75 9.41
C GLU A 58 8.99 2.12 10.88
N ILE A 59 7.76 2.53 11.22
CA ILE A 59 7.43 2.90 12.61
C ILE A 59 7.32 1.65 13.48
N GLU A 60 8.18 1.60 14.49
CA GLU A 60 8.14 0.64 15.59
C GLU A 60 8.33 1.35 16.92
N LEU A 61 7.46 1.06 17.88
CA LEU A 61 7.47 1.68 19.20
C LEU A 61 8.00 0.71 20.24
N LYS A 62 8.70 1.24 21.24
CA LYS A 62 9.30 0.43 22.33
C LYS A 62 8.25 -0.22 23.24
N ASP A 63 7.16 0.50 23.52
CA ASP A 63 6.05 -0.01 24.31
C ASP A 63 5.19 -0.95 23.46
N ALA A 64 5.01 -2.19 23.92
CA ALA A 64 4.31 -3.23 23.16
C ALA A 64 2.84 -2.89 22.88
N ILE A 65 2.15 -2.21 23.80
CA ILE A 65 0.72 -1.85 23.64
C ILE A 65 0.60 -0.62 22.73
N GLU A 66 1.46 0.37 22.91
CA GLU A 66 1.52 1.51 21.96
C GLU A 66 1.85 1.01 20.55
N ASN A 67 2.80 0.06 20.43
CA ASN A 67 3.14 -0.54 19.15
C ASN A 67 1.98 -1.28 18.51
N MET A 68 1.11 -1.96 19.28
CA MET A 68 -0.11 -2.56 18.73
C MET A 68 -1.04 -1.50 18.10
N GLY A 69 -1.20 -0.34 18.75
CA GLY A 69 -1.95 0.79 18.17
C GLY A 69 -1.34 1.28 16.84
N ALA A 70 -0.03 1.42 16.79
CA ALA A 70 0.69 1.78 15.57
C ALA A 70 0.51 0.71 14.47
N GLN A 71 0.62 -0.58 14.80
CA GLN A 71 0.44 -1.68 13.83
C GLN A 71 -0.96 -1.71 13.21
N MET A 72 -2.02 -1.41 13.99
CA MET A 72 -3.38 -1.31 13.44
C MET A 72 -3.49 -0.25 12.33
N VAL A 73 -2.88 0.91 12.54
CA VAL A 73 -2.89 1.99 11.52
C VAL A 73 -1.92 1.70 10.38
N LYS A 74 -0.79 1.04 10.64
CA LYS A 74 0.10 0.52 9.61
C LYS A 74 -0.64 -0.40 8.63
N GLU A 75 -1.54 -1.25 9.14
CA GLU A 75 -2.38 -2.12 8.31
C GLU A 75 -3.33 -1.31 7.43
N VAL A 76 -3.91 -0.21 7.94
CA VAL A 76 -4.75 0.70 7.12
C VAL A 76 -3.95 1.29 5.96
N ALA A 77 -2.74 1.79 6.22
CA ALA A 77 -1.87 2.33 5.18
C ALA A 77 -1.51 1.26 4.13
N SER A 78 -1.12 0.06 4.55
CA SER A 78 -0.75 -1.04 3.66
C SER A 78 -1.92 -1.50 2.80
N LYS A 79 -3.10 -1.74 3.40
CA LYS A 79 -4.31 -2.10 2.63
C LYS A 79 -4.73 -1.04 1.61
N THR A 80 -4.58 0.25 1.97
CA THR A 80 -4.86 1.33 1.02
C THR A 80 -3.88 1.33 -0.14
N ALA A 81 -2.59 1.10 0.12
CA ALA A 81 -1.59 0.97 -0.92
C ALA A 81 -1.90 -0.21 -1.87
N ASP A 82 -2.23 -1.37 -1.31
CA ASP A 82 -2.50 -2.58 -2.09
C ASP A 82 -3.78 -2.47 -2.95
N LEU A 83 -4.82 -1.80 -2.43
CA LEU A 83 -6.12 -1.71 -3.12
C LEU A 83 -6.22 -0.52 -4.07
N ALA A 84 -5.63 0.61 -3.74
CA ALA A 84 -5.79 1.87 -4.47
C ALA A 84 -4.47 2.43 -5.04
N GLY A 85 -3.33 2.02 -4.52
CA GLY A 85 -2.02 2.53 -4.92
C GLY A 85 -1.72 3.96 -4.47
N ASP A 86 -2.70 4.70 -3.94
CA ASP A 86 -2.58 6.08 -3.50
C ASP A 86 -3.52 6.38 -2.33
N GLY A 87 -3.35 7.56 -1.70
CA GLY A 87 -4.20 7.99 -0.58
C GLY A 87 -3.84 7.40 0.78
N THR A 88 -2.70 6.77 0.93
CA THR A 88 -2.25 6.11 2.17
C THR A 88 -2.16 7.07 3.36
N THR A 89 -1.60 8.26 3.15
CA THR A 89 -1.53 9.32 4.18
C THR A 89 -2.92 9.78 4.60
N THR A 90 -3.82 10.01 3.63
CA THR A 90 -5.20 10.43 3.90
C THR A 90 -5.96 9.37 4.69
N ALA A 91 -5.85 8.09 4.31
CA ALA A 91 -6.48 6.97 5.02
C ALA A 91 -5.97 6.86 6.47
N THR A 92 -4.67 7.03 6.68
CA THR A 92 -4.03 7.03 7.99
C THR A 92 -4.59 8.13 8.89
N LEU A 93 -4.71 9.35 8.37
CA LEU A 93 -5.26 10.49 9.12
C LEU A 93 -6.75 10.36 9.40
N LEU A 94 -7.53 9.82 8.46
CA LEU A 94 -8.94 9.52 8.69
C LEU A 94 -9.10 8.48 9.80
N ALA A 95 -8.29 7.42 9.81
CA ALA A 95 -8.29 6.43 10.88
C ALA A 95 -7.99 7.07 12.24
N GLN A 96 -6.96 7.93 12.34
CA GLN A 96 -6.65 8.69 13.56
C GLN A 96 -7.83 9.54 14.04
N SER A 97 -8.45 10.27 13.12
CA SER A 97 -9.58 11.16 13.43
C SER A 97 -10.80 10.37 13.94
N ILE A 98 -11.13 9.25 13.28
CA ILE A 98 -12.23 8.37 13.69
C ILE A 98 -11.96 7.77 15.07
N VAL A 99 -10.75 7.23 15.30
CA VAL A 99 -10.34 6.65 16.59
C VAL A 99 -10.38 7.71 17.69
N THR A 100 -9.80 8.88 17.44
CA THR A 100 -9.74 9.95 18.43
C THR A 100 -11.14 10.44 18.82
N THR A 101 -12.01 10.67 17.85
CA THR A 101 -13.37 11.12 18.09
C THR A 101 -14.23 10.02 18.71
N GLY A 102 -14.08 8.77 18.25
CA GLY A 102 -14.76 7.62 18.81
C GLY A 102 -14.41 7.38 20.28
N LEU A 103 -13.12 7.43 20.63
CA LEU A 103 -12.67 7.25 22.01
C LEU A 103 -13.18 8.36 22.94
N LYS A 104 -13.30 9.60 22.49
CA LYS A 104 -13.93 10.68 23.28
C LYS A 104 -15.37 10.36 23.62
N ASN A 105 -16.16 9.86 22.65
CA ASN A 105 -17.53 9.48 22.86
C ASN A 105 -17.68 8.28 23.81
N VAL A 106 -16.83 7.27 23.66
CA VAL A 106 -16.79 6.11 24.56
C VAL A 106 -16.43 6.53 25.99
N THR A 107 -15.46 7.42 26.15
CA THR A 107 -15.09 7.97 27.47
C THR A 107 -16.21 8.79 28.11
N ALA A 108 -17.03 9.45 27.28
CA ALA A 108 -18.23 10.18 27.71
C ALA A 108 -19.43 9.25 28.02
N GLY A 109 -19.28 7.93 27.92
CA GLY A 109 -20.30 6.95 28.27
C GLY A 109 -21.10 6.39 27.10
N ALA A 110 -20.77 6.71 25.84
CA ALA A 110 -21.44 6.12 24.69
C ALA A 110 -21.11 4.62 24.59
N ASN A 111 -22.11 3.83 24.19
CA ASN A 111 -21.92 2.41 23.94
C ASN A 111 -21.04 2.19 22.71
N PRO A 112 -19.88 1.48 22.82
CA PRO A 112 -18.97 1.26 21.70
C PRO A 112 -19.60 0.50 20.53
N MET A 113 -20.54 -0.42 20.83
CA MET A 113 -21.21 -1.21 19.78
C MET A 113 -22.20 -0.38 18.97
N ASP A 114 -22.90 0.56 19.61
CA ASP A 114 -23.79 1.47 18.92
C ASP A 114 -23.01 2.50 18.11
N LEU A 115 -21.88 2.96 18.63
CA LEU A 115 -20.94 3.82 17.89
C LEU A 115 -20.43 3.10 16.64
N LYS A 116 -20.02 1.83 16.75
CA LYS A 116 -19.61 1.02 15.60
C LYS A 116 -20.71 0.92 14.55
N ARG A 117 -21.95 0.62 14.94
CA ARG A 117 -23.11 0.55 14.01
C ARG A 117 -23.33 1.90 13.30
N GLY A 118 -23.15 3.01 14.03
CA GLY A 118 -23.24 4.36 13.45
C GLY A 118 -22.13 4.62 12.43
N ILE A 119 -20.89 4.24 12.73
CA ILE A 119 -19.76 4.34 11.81
C ILE A 119 -20.01 3.51 10.55
N ASP A 120 -20.45 2.25 10.68
CA ASP A 120 -20.72 1.37 9.54
C ASP A 120 -21.76 1.97 8.59
N LYS A 121 -22.87 2.54 9.13
CA LYS A 121 -23.88 3.24 8.34
C LYS A 121 -23.34 4.49 7.65
N ALA A 122 -22.57 5.31 8.37
CA ALA A 122 -21.97 6.52 7.83
C ALA A 122 -21.00 6.19 6.69
N VAL A 123 -20.16 5.15 6.85
CA VAL A 123 -19.22 4.71 5.81
C VAL A 123 -19.99 4.27 4.55
N ALA A 124 -21.07 3.52 4.68
CA ALA A 124 -21.88 3.10 3.53
C ALA A 124 -22.42 4.29 2.72
N GLU A 125 -22.95 5.32 3.40
CA GLU A 125 -23.46 6.52 2.73
C GLU A 125 -22.33 7.39 2.14
N VAL A 126 -21.22 7.54 2.83
CA VAL A 126 -20.04 8.26 2.31
C VAL A 126 -19.50 7.58 1.04
N VAL A 127 -19.36 6.25 1.06
CA VAL A 127 -18.90 5.49 -0.13
C VAL A 127 -19.86 5.66 -1.30
N LYS A 128 -21.17 5.64 -1.06
CA LYS A 128 -22.17 5.89 -2.09
C LYS A 128 -22.06 7.28 -2.71
N HIS A 129 -21.87 8.30 -1.88
CA HIS A 129 -21.62 9.68 -2.33
C HIS A 129 -20.32 9.80 -3.14
N LEU A 130 -19.23 9.22 -2.65
CA LEU A 130 -17.93 9.23 -3.35
C LEU A 130 -18.03 8.58 -4.73
N LYS A 131 -18.76 7.45 -4.85
CA LYS A 131 -19.00 6.82 -6.17
C LYS A 131 -19.72 7.75 -7.14
N GLY A 132 -20.65 8.58 -6.66
CA GLY A 132 -21.34 9.58 -7.48
C GLY A 132 -20.44 10.76 -7.92
N MET A 133 -19.34 11.01 -7.20
CA MET A 133 -18.37 12.06 -7.52
C MET A 133 -17.19 11.57 -8.37
N THR A 134 -17.07 10.27 -8.53
CA THR A 134 -15.96 9.63 -9.26
C THR A 134 -16.00 10.04 -10.74
N GLN A 135 -14.85 10.43 -11.28
CA GLN A 135 -14.65 10.68 -12.69
C GLN A 135 -13.82 9.53 -13.28
N GLU A 136 -14.39 8.84 -14.25
CA GLU A 136 -13.67 7.77 -14.92
C GLU A 136 -12.51 8.34 -15.76
N VAL A 137 -11.35 7.72 -15.65
CA VAL A 137 -10.17 8.03 -16.46
C VAL A 137 -10.39 7.55 -17.91
N GLY A 138 -11.00 6.38 -18.06
CA GLY A 138 -11.26 5.78 -19.38
C GLY A 138 -9.98 5.51 -20.16
N ASP A 139 -10.03 5.70 -21.48
CA ASP A 139 -8.89 5.54 -22.39
C ASP A 139 -8.21 6.88 -22.74
N SER A 140 -8.48 7.93 -21.95
CA SER A 140 -7.92 9.25 -22.18
C SER A 140 -6.45 9.31 -21.75
N ASN A 141 -5.53 9.32 -22.71
CA ASN A 141 -4.09 9.46 -22.45
C ASN A 141 -3.78 10.69 -21.60
N GLN A 142 -4.50 11.79 -21.79
CA GLN A 142 -4.31 13.01 -21.00
C GLN A 142 -4.67 12.80 -19.54
N LYS A 143 -5.78 12.12 -19.24
CA LYS A 143 -6.16 11.82 -17.86
C LYS A 143 -5.19 10.83 -17.22
N ILE A 144 -4.71 9.85 -17.98
CA ILE A 144 -3.69 8.89 -17.52
C ILE A 144 -2.40 9.63 -17.18
N GLU A 145 -1.94 10.54 -18.05
CA GLU A 145 -0.76 11.38 -17.79
C GLU A 145 -0.93 12.23 -16.54
N GLN A 146 -2.10 12.85 -16.34
CA GLN A 146 -2.39 13.65 -15.14
C GLN A 146 -2.33 12.82 -13.86
N VAL A 147 -2.96 11.64 -13.86
CA VAL A 147 -2.94 10.73 -12.70
C VAL A 147 -1.52 10.25 -12.42
N ALA A 148 -0.80 9.82 -13.45
CA ALA A 148 0.58 9.35 -13.32
C ALA A 148 1.52 10.46 -12.84
N THR A 149 1.33 11.70 -13.32
CA THR A 149 2.10 12.87 -12.87
C THR A 149 1.89 13.13 -11.38
N ILE A 150 0.63 13.09 -10.90
CA ILE A 150 0.33 13.30 -9.48
C ILE A 150 0.92 12.18 -8.64
N SER A 151 0.77 10.94 -9.07
CA SER A 151 1.36 9.77 -8.38
C SER A 151 2.88 9.82 -8.32
N ALA A 152 3.51 10.40 -9.35
CA ALA A 152 4.96 10.66 -9.39
C ALA A 152 5.37 11.95 -8.66
N ASN A 153 4.57 12.41 -7.70
CA ASN A 153 4.85 13.64 -6.93
C ASN A 153 5.02 14.89 -7.81
N ASN A 154 4.16 15.02 -8.81
CA ASN A 154 4.11 16.12 -9.76
C ASN A 154 5.25 16.16 -10.78
N ASP A 155 5.89 15.02 -11.03
CA ASP A 155 6.91 14.86 -12.05
C ASP A 155 6.26 14.58 -13.42
N LEU A 156 6.28 15.61 -14.28
CA LEU A 156 5.70 15.54 -15.63
C LEU A 156 6.45 14.57 -16.56
N PHE A 157 7.74 14.39 -16.35
CA PHE A 157 8.54 13.47 -17.18
C PHE A 157 8.11 12.02 -16.90
N ILE A 158 8.02 11.65 -15.64
CA ILE A 158 7.55 10.32 -15.24
C ILE A 158 6.10 10.12 -15.65
N GLY A 159 5.24 11.13 -15.48
CA GLY A 159 3.84 11.08 -15.89
C GLY A 159 3.66 10.76 -17.38
N LYS A 160 4.41 11.42 -18.24
CA LYS A 160 4.41 11.16 -19.70
C LYS A 160 4.91 9.76 -20.03
N LEU A 161 6.01 9.34 -19.39
CA LEU A 161 6.61 8.03 -19.61
C LEU A 161 5.63 6.89 -19.29
N ILE A 162 4.91 7.02 -18.17
CA ILE A 162 3.87 6.05 -17.77
C ILE A 162 2.70 6.10 -18.74
N ALA A 163 2.24 7.27 -19.17
CA ALA A 163 1.15 7.39 -20.14
C ALA A 163 1.52 6.76 -21.50
N GLU A 164 2.76 6.94 -21.96
CA GLU A 164 3.27 6.26 -23.16
C GLU A 164 3.31 4.73 -23.00
N ALA A 165 3.75 4.26 -21.84
CA ALA A 165 3.75 2.83 -21.53
C ALA A 165 2.34 2.26 -21.52
N MET A 166 1.37 2.94 -20.87
CA MET A 166 -0.04 2.55 -20.85
C MET A 166 -0.67 2.52 -22.24
N ALA A 167 -0.33 3.47 -23.10
CA ALA A 167 -0.81 3.49 -24.49
C ALA A 167 -0.37 2.25 -25.29
N LYS A 168 0.82 1.71 -24.98
CA LYS A 168 1.36 0.51 -25.62
C LYS A 168 0.77 -0.78 -25.07
N VAL A 169 0.64 -0.89 -23.73
CA VAL A 169 0.19 -2.13 -23.08
C VAL A 169 -1.34 -2.21 -22.90
N LYS A 170 -2.06 -1.10 -23.10
CA LYS A 170 -3.51 -0.95 -22.87
C LYS A 170 -3.93 -1.22 -21.43
N LYS A 171 -5.24 -1.30 -21.17
CA LYS A 171 -5.79 -1.46 -19.81
C LYS A 171 -5.46 -2.79 -19.14
N GLU A 172 -5.19 -3.82 -19.90
CA GLU A 172 -4.92 -5.16 -19.41
C GLU A 172 -3.42 -5.41 -19.18
N GLY A 173 -2.57 -4.47 -19.59
CA GLY A 173 -1.14 -4.57 -19.44
C GLY A 173 -0.68 -4.27 -18.01
N VAL A 174 0.37 -4.93 -17.60
CA VAL A 174 1.04 -4.69 -16.30
C VAL A 174 2.26 -3.81 -16.53
N ILE A 175 2.38 -2.75 -15.75
CA ILE A 175 3.56 -1.89 -15.73
C ILE A 175 4.34 -2.19 -14.46
N THR A 176 5.58 -2.62 -14.61
CA THR A 176 6.54 -2.80 -13.51
C THR A 176 7.59 -1.70 -13.57
N ILE A 177 8.05 -1.26 -12.42
CA ILE A 177 9.10 -0.26 -12.30
C ILE A 177 10.28 -0.92 -11.60
N GLU A 178 11.43 -0.91 -12.27
CA GLU A 178 12.65 -1.50 -11.76
C GLU A 178 13.79 -0.48 -11.79
N GLU A 179 14.73 -0.60 -10.88
CA GLU A 179 15.93 0.22 -10.88
C GLU A 179 16.87 -0.21 -12.02
N ALA A 180 17.14 0.72 -12.93
CA ALA A 180 18.02 0.45 -14.06
C ALA A 180 19.48 0.34 -13.61
N LYS A 181 20.24 -0.56 -14.24
CA LYS A 181 21.70 -0.64 -14.04
C LYS A 181 22.47 0.54 -14.68
N GLY A 182 21.81 1.30 -15.54
CA GLY A 182 22.36 2.47 -16.23
C GLY A 182 21.83 3.79 -15.67
N THR A 183 22.31 4.90 -16.24
CA THR A 183 21.91 6.26 -15.85
C THR A 183 20.67 6.77 -16.60
N GLU A 184 20.23 6.06 -17.63
CA GLU A 184 19.13 6.50 -18.48
C GLU A 184 17.84 5.76 -18.13
N THR A 185 16.75 6.53 -18.02
CA THR A 185 15.40 5.98 -17.85
C THR A 185 14.86 5.52 -19.20
N SER A 186 14.44 4.27 -19.29
CA SER A 186 13.90 3.69 -20.52
C SER A 186 12.62 2.89 -20.28
N VAL A 187 11.77 2.82 -21.29
CA VAL A 187 10.58 1.96 -21.31
C VAL A 187 10.85 0.77 -22.21
N LYS A 188 10.82 -0.43 -21.63
CA LYS A 188 10.89 -1.69 -22.39
C LYS A 188 9.51 -2.33 -22.41
N VAL A 189 8.97 -2.54 -23.59
CA VAL A 189 7.73 -3.29 -23.77
C VAL A 189 8.07 -4.73 -24.12
N VAL A 190 7.49 -5.67 -23.39
CA VAL A 190 7.57 -7.11 -23.65
C VAL A 190 6.18 -7.64 -23.95
N GLU A 191 6.07 -8.51 -24.93
CA GLU A 191 4.82 -9.22 -25.18
C GLU A 191 4.71 -10.38 -24.19
N GLY A 192 3.61 -10.42 -23.44
CA GLY A 192 3.37 -11.44 -22.43
C GLY A 192 3.35 -10.89 -21.00
N MET A 193 3.51 -11.77 -20.03
CA MET A 193 3.60 -11.43 -18.61
C MET A 193 4.93 -11.91 -18.04
N GLN A 194 5.55 -11.09 -17.21
CA GLN A 194 6.71 -11.46 -16.42
C GLN A 194 6.27 -11.66 -14.96
N PHE A 195 6.68 -12.80 -14.37
CA PHE A 195 6.42 -13.11 -12.97
C PHE A 195 7.74 -13.13 -12.20
N ASP A 196 7.72 -12.64 -10.97
CA ASP A 196 8.90 -12.63 -10.09
C ASP A 196 9.31 -14.04 -9.62
N ARG A 197 8.39 -15.00 -9.74
CA ARG A 197 8.62 -16.41 -9.39
C ARG A 197 8.53 -17.27 -10.62
N GLY A 198 9.63 -17.94 -10.92
CA GLY A 198 9.70 -18.92 -11.98
C GLY A 198 9.32 -20.33 -11.50
N TYR A 199 10.09 -21.31 -11.90
CA TYR A 199 9.88 -22.73 -11.54
C TYR A 199 10.00 -22.98 -10.03
N ILE A 200 9.25 -23.96 -9.53
CA ILE A 200 9.21 -24.32 -8.11
C ILE A 200 10.51 -25.03 -7.66
N SER A 201 11.16 -25.74 -8.57
CA SER A 201 12.37 -26.50 -8.28
C SER A 201 13.36 -26.43 -9.44
N PRO A 202 14.69 -26.36 -9.16
CA PRO A 202 15.73 -26.41 -10.19
C PRO A 202 15.67 -27.65 -11.10
N TYR A 203 14.99 -28.71 -10.68
CA TYR A 203 14.78 -29.91 -11.51
C TYR A 203 13.87 -29.67 -12.73
N PHE A 204 13.13 -28.57 -12.76
CA PHE A 204 12.27 -28.22 -13.90
C PHE A 204 13.00 -27.36 -14.95
N VAL A 205 14.29 -27.13 -14.80
CA VAL A 205 15.10 -26.38 -15.75
C VAL A 205 15.26 -27.15 -17.05
N THR A 206 14.93 -26.53 -18.18
CA THR A 206 15.11 -27.13 -19.52
C THR A 206 16.47 -26.77 -20.13
N ASP A 207 17.02 -25.59 -19.79
CA ASP A 207 18.35 -25.13 -20.17
C ASP A 207 19.21 -24.95 -18.91
N THR A 208 20.09 -25.90 -18.66
CA THR A 208 20.95 -25.93 -17.46
C THR A 208 22.08 -24.91 -17.50
N GLU A 209 22.48 -24.45 -18.69
CA GLU A 209 23.54 -23.42 -18.81
C GLU A 209 23.02 -22.05 -18.44
N LYS A 210 21.81 -21.72 -18.85
CA LYS A 210 21.15 -20.43 -18.55
C LYS A 210 20.28 -20.47 -17.31
N MET A 211 20.06 -21.65 -16.74
CA MET A 211 19.11 -21.86 -15.63
C MET A 211 17.71 -21.36 -15.96
N GLU A 212 17.23 -21.66 -17.15
CA GLU A 212 15.93 -21.24 -17.66
C GLU A 212 15.03 -22.44 -17.97
N THR A 213 13.72 -22.23 -17.86
CA THR A 213 12.71 -23.16 -18.32
C THR A 213 11.96 -22.52 -19.49
N VAL A 214 12.14 -23.06 -20.69
CA VAL A 214 11.54 -22.55 -21.91
C VAL A 214 10.59 -23.59 -22.49
N PHE A 215 9.36 -23.20 -22.78
CA PHE A 215 8.37 -24.00 -23.45
C PHE A 215 7.85 -23.27 -24.67
N GLU A 216 7.72 -23.97 -25.79
CA GLU A 216 7.12 -23.44 -27.03
C GLU A 216 5.63 -23.80 -27.08
N ASN A 217 4.77 -22.80 -27.18
CA ASN A 217 3.30 -22.96 -27.23
C ASN A 217 2.71 -23.85 -26.12
N PRO A 218 3.02 -23.62 -24.84
CA PRO A 218 2.55 -24.47 -23.76
C PRO A 218 1.07 -24.23 -23.46
N TYR A 219 0.39 -25.27 -22.99
CA TYR A 219 -0.90 -25.11 -22.32
C TYR A 219 -0.66 -24.62 -20.91
N ILE A 220 -1.36 -23.56 -20.50
CA ILE A 220 -1.21 -22.96 -19.16
C ILE A 220 -2.44 -23.30 -18.33
N LEU A 221 -2.24 -24.02 -17.22
CA LEU A 221 -3.25 -24.27 -16.20
C LEU A 221 -3.06 -23.30 -15.04
N LEU A 222 -4.04 -22.43 -14.81
CA LEU A 222 -4.07 -21.58 -13.62
C LEU A 222 -4.77 -22.30 -12.48
N PHE A 223 -4.08 -22.46 -11.35
CA PHE A 223 -4.59 -23.21 -10.21
C PHE A 223 -4.19 -22.53 -8.88
N ASP A 224 -5.17 -22.20 -8.07
CA ASP A 224 -4.98 -21.45 -6.81
C ASP A 224 -5.03 -22.35 -5.57
N ASN A 225 -4.33 -23.50 -5.60
CA ASN A 225 -4.25 -24.37 -4.42
C ASN A 225 -2.80 -24.73 -4.08
N LYS A 226 -2.34 -24.27 -2.91
CA LYS A 226 -0.97 -24.49 -2.42
C LYS A 226 -0.66 -25.93 -2.00
N ASN A 227 -1.67 -26.80 -1.89
CA ASN A 227 -1.54 -28.16 -1.32
C ASN A 227 -1.78 -29.26 -2.35
N TYR A 228 -1.53 -29.01 -3.63
CA TYR A 228 -1.71 -30.04 -4.64
C TYR A 228 -0.56 -31.04 -4.63
N VAL A 229 -0.84 -32.27 -4.24
CA VAL A 229 0.02 -33.43 -4.44
C VAL A 229 -0.58 -34.24 -5.56
N MET A 230 0.09 -34.30 -6.72
CA MET A 230 -0.30 -35.26 -7.76
C MET A 230 -0.15 -36.67 -7.19
N LYS A 231 -1.24 -37.38 -6.98
CA LYS A 231 -1.23 -38.84 -6.80
C LYS A 231 -1.17 -39.44 -8.19
N TYR A 232 -0.06 -40.15 -8.45
CA TYR A 232 0.07 -41.04 -9.60
C TYR A 232 -0.87 -42.22 -9.45
#